data_88dfacdbeb1ab737d7c2eb97714bee97
#
_entry.id   88dfacdbeb1ab737d7c2eb97714bee97
#
_cell.length_a   1.000
_cell.length_b   1.000
_cell.length_c   1.000
_cell.angle_alpha   90.00
_cell.angle_beta   90.00
_cell.angle_gamma   90.00
#
_symmetry.space_group_name_H-M   'P 1'
#
loop_
_entity.id
_entity.type
_entity.pdbx_description
1 polymer ?
#
loop_
_entity_poly.entity_id
_entity_poly.type
_entity_poly.pdbx_seq_one_letter_code
_entity_poly.pdbx_strand_id
1 'polypeptide(L)'
;LKQIQKVIETRIHLTEQATQLDFSKIYTEYHETEYLFLSDRIPDYSNYQFVRSVSEFITISTEKKLNVGYPIGAMLHREKLLGQQYGNYTYLYLKIEEGQNHVPRYEKKAGLYVIGYHIGEEDTIGKTYDQILQYMKNNHLEIQDFAYEEFILDSISVTHTDAYVTKIVIPVYKH
;
A
#
# COMPACT_ATOMS: atom_id res chain seq x y z
N LEU A 1 23.88 -2.32 -13.06
CA LEU A 1 23.86 -3.76 -12.77
C LEU A 1 23.46 -4.05 -11.33
N LYS A 2 24.08 -3.42 -10.33
CA LYS A 2 23.73 -3.63 -8.90
C LYS A 2 22.28 -3.27 -8.58
N GLN A 3 21.74 -2.20 -9.16
CA GLN A 3 20.36 -1.79 -8.93
C GLN A 3 19.36 -2.78 -9.57
N ILE A 4 19.63 -3.28 -10.78
CA ILE A 4 18.80 -4.28 -11.43
C ILE A 4 18.79 -5.58 -10.62
N GLN A 5 19.96 -6.02 -10.16
CA GLN A 5 20.06 -7.19 -9.28
C GLN A 5 19.23 -7.00 -8.00
N LYS A 6 19.34 -5.84 -7.36
CA LYS A 6 18.56 -5.53 -6.14
C LYS A 6 17.05 -5.58 -6.40
N VAL A 7 16.59 -5.03 -7.52
CA VAL A 7 15.17 -5.10 -7.91
C VAL A 7 14.71 -6.54 -8.07
N ILE A 8 15.48 -7.38 -8.75
CA ILE A 8 15.15 -8.79 -8.96
C ILE A 8 15.11 -9.54 -7.63
N GLU A 9 16.11 -9.39 -6.78
CA GLU A 9 16.18 -10.03 -5.47
C GLU A 9 14.99 -9.62 -4.58
N THR A 10 14.65 -8.34 -4.54
CA THR A 10 13.51 -7.83 -3.78
C THR A 10 12.20 -8.43 -4.30
N ARG A 11 12.00 -8.47 -5.62
CA ARG A 11 10.80 -9.05 -6.23
C ARG A 11 10.66 -10.55 -5.96
N ILE A 12 11.74 -11.31 -6.05
CA ILE A 12 11.73 -12.74 -5.70
C ILE A 12 11.32 -12.90 -4.24
N HIS A 13 11.95 -12.17 -3.34
CA HIS A 13 11.65 -12.24 -1.90
C HIS A 13 10.18 -11.92 -1.59
N LEU A 14 9.64 -10.84 -2.16
CA LEU A 14 8.24 -10.45 -1.98
C LEU A 14 7.27 -11.51 -2.53
N THR A 15 7.59 -12.10 -3.68
CA THR A 15 6.77 -13.16 -4.27
C THR A 15 6.79 -14.42 -3.41
N GLU A 16 7.96 -14.83 -2.91
CA GLU A 16 8.09 -15.97 -2.00
C GLU A 16 7.32 -15.74 -0.70
N GLN A 17 7.40 -14.55 -0.11
CA GLN A 17 6.61 -14.19 1.07
C GLN A 17 5.11 -14.29 0.79
N ALA A 18 4.65 -13.77 -0.35
CA ALA A 18 3.24 -13.79 -0.74
C ALA A 18 2.67 -15.21 -0.84
N THR A 19 3.47 -16.19 -1.28
CA THR A 19 3.04 -17.60 -1.38
C THR A 19 2.75 -18.26 -0.03
N GLN A 20 3.26 -17.70 1.06
CA GLN A 20 3.10 -18.24 2.43
C GLN A 20 1.98 -17.55 3.21
N LEU A 21 1.36 -16.50 2.65
CA LEU A 21 0.31 -15.74 3.32
C LEU A 21 -1.06 -16.40 3.16
N ASP A 22 -1.84 -16.36 4.23
CA ASP A 22 -3.26 -16.69 4.20
C ASP A 22 -4.08 -15.41 3.94
N PHE A 23 -4.50 -15.20 2.71
CA PHE A 23 -5.25 -14.00 2.30
C PHE A 23 -6.68 -13.94 2.85
N SER A 24 -7.17 -14.99 3.49
CA SER A 24 -8.50 -15.01 4.12
C SER A 24 -8.51 -14.38 5.52
N LYS A 25 -7.35 -14.15 6.11
CA LYS A 25 -7.22 -13.67 7.48
C LYS A 25 -7.17 -12.15 7.59
N ILE A 26 -7.83 -11.65 8.63
CA ILE A 26 -7.66 -10.28 9.14
C ILE A 26 -7.02 -10.41 10.51
N TYR A 27 -5.94 -9.69 10.75
CA TYR A 27 -5.18 -9.79 12.00
C TYR A 27 -4.51 -8.47 12.35
N THR A 28 -4.03 -8.39 13.59
CA THR A 28 -3.19 -7.27 14.04
C THR A 28 -1.74 -7.69 14.11
N GLU A 29 -0.86 -6.77 13.79
CA GLU A 29 0.58 -6.96 13.81
C GLU A 29 1.28 -5.67 14.23
N TYR A 30 2.33 -5.77 15.05
CA TYR A 30 3.17 -4.63 15.36
C TYR A 30 4.20 -4.44 14.25
N HIS A 31 4.28 -3.22 13.71
CA HIS A 31 5.29 -2.85 12.71
C HIS A 31 6.29 -1.87 13.28
N GLU A 32 7.56 -2.03 12.91
CA GLU A 32 8.59 -1.03 13.11
C GLU A 32 8.36 0.18 12.20
N THR A 33 9.03 1.28 12.51
CA THR A 33 9.01 2.46 11.64
C THR A 33 9.53 2.13 10.26
N GLU A 34 8.78 2.53 9.24
CA GLU A 34 9.19 2.46 7.84
C GLU A 34 9.25 3.84 7.24
N TYR A 35 10.12 4.04 6.24
CA TYR A 35 10.24 5.31 5.52
C TYR A 35 9.69 5.17 4.12
N LEU A 36 8.91 6.16 3.72
CA LEU A 36 8.25 6.22 2.42
C LEU A 36 8.66 7.48 1.67
N PHE A 37 8.78 7.36 0.36
CA PHE A 37 8.78 8.49 -0.55
C PHE A 37 7.36 8.68 -1.08
N LEU A 38 6.81 9.89 -0.92
CA LEU A 38 5.44 10.19 -1.34
C LEU A 38 5.41 10.94 -2.67
N SER A 39 4.36 10.72 -3.43
CA SER A 39 3.98 11.61 -4.54
C SER A 39 3.55 12.98 -4.03
N ASP A 40 3.37 13.93 -4.92
CA ASP A 40 2.55 15.10 -4.64
C ASP A 40 1.12 14.66 -4.30
N ARG A 41 0.41 15.49 -3.55
CA ARG A 41 -0.98 15.22 -3.23
C ARG A 41 -1.80 15.06 -4.51
N ILE A 42 -2.54 13.96 -4.59
CA ILE A 42 -3.43 13.70 -5.71
C ILE A 42 -4.65 14.61 -5.56
N PRO A 43 -4.97 15.47 -6.57
CA PRO A 43 -6.17 16.29 -6.53
C PRO A 43 -7.44 15.42 -6.51
N ASP A 44 -8.58 16.04 -6.24
CA ASP A 44 -9.86 15.33 -6.20
C ASP A 44 -10.07 14.42 -7.41
N TYR A 45 -10.53 13.21 -7.12
CA TYR A 45 -10.52 12.05 -7.99
C TYR A 45 -11.14 12.31 -9.37
N SER A 46 -10.30 12.16 -10.38
CA SER A 46 -10.73 11.77 -11.72
C SER A 46 -9.77 10.66 -12.20
N ASN A 47 -10.26 9.73 -13.00
CA ASN A 47 -9.41 8.68 -13.57
C ASN A 47 -8.20 9.24 -14.31
N TYR A 48 -8.38 10.33 -15.02
CA TYR A 48 -7.31 11.02 -15.73
C TYR A 48 -6.23 11.54 -14.79
N GLN A 49 -6.64 12.22 -13.72
CA GLN A 49 -5.72 12.79 -12.71
C GLN A 49 -4.94 11.68 -12.00
N PHE A 50 -5.59 10.58 -11.68
CA PHE A 50 -4.95 9.43 -11.04
C PHE A 50 -3.90 8.79 -11.95
N VAL A 51 -4.26 8.47 -13.19
CA VAL A 51 -3.31 7.89 -14.18
C VAL A 51 -2.12 8.82 -14.41
N ARG A 52 -2.37 10.12 -14.50
CA ARG A 52 -1.31 11.13 -14.62
C ARG A 52 -0.38 11.12 -13.40
N SER A 53 -0.95 11.11 -12.20
CA SER A 53 -0.17 11.06 -10.94
C SER A 53 0.69 9.81 -10.85
N VAL A 54 0.17 8.66 -11.24
CA VAL A 54 0.94 7.39 -11.30
C VAL A 54 2.12 7.52 -12.27
N SER A 55 1.87 8.01 -13.48
CA SER A 55 2.91 8.18 -14.50
C SER A 55 4.01 9.15 -14.06
N GLU A 56 3.64 10.28 -13.49
CA GLU A 56 4.58 11.27 -12.95
C GLU A 56 5.40 10.69 -11.79
N PHE A 57 4.76 9.95 -10.89
CA PHE A 57 5.43 9.34 -9.76
C PHE A 57 6.44 8.26 -10.18
N ILE A 58 6.10 7.43 -11.16
CA ILE A 58 7.02 6.45 -11.76
C ILE A 58 8.24 7.16 -12.33
N THR A 59 8.03 8.22 -13.11
CA THR A 59 9.11 8.99 -13.74
C THR A 59 10.05 9.58 -12.67
N ILE A 60 9.52 10.26 -11.68
CA ILE A 60 10.32 10.88 -10.59
C ILE A 60 11.07 9.80 -9.80
N SER A 61 10.41 8.70 -9.45
CA SER A 61 11.04 7.61 -8.71
C SER A 61 12.19 6.96 -9.49
N THR A 62 12.04 6.83 -10.80
CA THR A 62 13.07 6.30 -11.69
C THR A 62 14.26 7.25 -11.81
N GLU A 63 14.01 8.55 -12.03
CA GLU A 63 15.05 9.57 -12.10
C GLU A 63 15.86 9.67 -10.80
N LYS A 64 15.19 9.53 -9.67
CA LYS A 64 15.81 9.53 -8.34
C LYS A 64 16.40 8.18 -7.94
N LYS A 65 16.31 7.17 -8.79
CA LYS A 65 16.85 5.81 -8.55
C LYS A 65 16.31 5.18 -7.26
N LEU A 66 15.05 5.38 -6.96
CA LEU A 66 14.41 4.88 -5.74
C LEU A 66 13.87 3.45 -5.90
N ASN A 67 13.69 2.98 -7.13
CA ASN A 67 13.14 1.65 -7.38
C ASN A 67 14.16 0.56 -6.99
N VAL A 68 13.88 -0.13 -5.92
CA VAL A 68 14.64 -1.30 -5.43
C VAL A 68 13.77 -2.57 -5.44
N GLY A 69 12.64 -2.56 -6.15
CA GLY A 69 11.75 -3.71 -6.34
C GLY A 69 10.46 -3.68 -5.53
N TYR A 70 10.29 -2.76 -4.58
CA TYR A 70 9.02 -2.60 -3.89
C TYR A 70 7.93 -2.06 -4.83
N PRO A 71 6.67 -2.53 -4.70
CA PRO A 71 5.57 -2.01 -5.49
C PRO A 71 5.21 -0.58 -5.07
N ILE A 72 4.66 0.19 -6.01
CA ILE A 72 4.01 1.45 -5.68
C ILE A 72 2.74 1.12 -4.92
N GLY A 73 2.53 1.78 -3.79
CA GLY A 73 1.31 1.69 -3.00
C GLY A 73 0.54 3.00 -3.03
N ALA A 74 -0.61 2.99 -2.39
CA ALA A 74 -1.49 4.15 -2.30
C ALA A 74 -1.95 4.38 -0.86
N MET A 75 -2.17 5.65 -0.50
CA MET A 75 -2.61 6.06 0.82
C MET A 75 -4.03 6.63 0.73
N LEU A 76 -4.96 5.98 1.43
CA LEU A 76 -6.35 6.40 1.53
C LEU A 76 -6.58 7.07 2.89
N HIS A 77 -6.93 8.37 2.87
CA HIS A 77 -7.17 9.12 4.08
C HIS A 77 -8.38 8.57 4.85
N ARG A 78 -8.32 8.61 6.17
CA ARG A 78 -9.37 8.16 7.09
C ARG A 78 -10.77 8.63 6.69
N GLU A 79 -10.93 9.91 6.38
CA GLU A 79 -12.24 10.47 6.01
C GLU A 79 -12.79 9.88 4.72
N LYS A 80 -11.92 9.61 3.74
CA LYS A 80 -12.29 8.97 2.48
C LYS A 80 -12.72 7.52 2.71
N LEU A 81 -11.97 6.79 3.54
CA LEU A 81 -12.30 5.42 3.90
C LEU A 81 -13.65 5.33 4.60
N LEU A 82 -13.87 6.14 5.65
CA LEU A 82 -15.12 6.15 6.40
C LEU A 82 -16.30 6.68 5.59
N GLY A 83 -16.03 7.55 4.61
CA GLY A 83 -17.01 8.01 3.61
C GLY A 83 -17.22 7.07 2.44
N GLN A 84 -16.65 5.87 2.47
CA GLN A 84 -16.73 4.86 1.40
C GLN A 84 -16.26 5.37 0.03
N GLN A 85 -15.30 6.29 0.03
CA GLN A 85 -14.68 6.81 -1.18
C GLN A 85 -13.40 6.04 -1.50
N TYR A 86 -13.55 4.75 -1.71
CA TYR A 86 -12.44 3.85 -2.04
C TYR A 86 -11.82 4.24 -3.38
N GLY A 87 -10.49 4.12 -3.48
CA GLY A 87 -9.77 4.55 -4.67
C GLY A 87 -9.52 6.06 -4.77
N ASN A 88 -10.12 6.88 -3.91
CA ASN A 88 -9.87 8.32 -3.86
C ASN A 88 -8.62 8.62 -3.01
N TYR A 89 -7.47 8.18 -3.49
CA TYR A 89 -6.21 8.25 -2.79
C TYR A 89 -5.67 9.67 -2.64
N THR A 90 -5.02 9.94 -1.51
CA THR A 90 -4.36 11.22 -1.23
C THR A 90 -2.93 11.24 -1.76
N TYR A 91 -2.21 10.15 -1.61
CA TYR A 91 -0.83 9.99 -2.05
C TYR A 91 -0.58 8.61 -2.65
N LEU A 92 0.36 8.55 -3.58
CA LEU A 92 1.09 7.34 -3.90
C LEU A 92 2.35 7.29 -3.04
N TYR A 93 2.85 6.10 -2.78
CA TYR A 93 4.08 5.94 -2.02
C TYR A 93 4.96 4.83 -2.57
N LEU A 94 6.23 4.95 -2.27
CA LEU A 94 7.23 3.92 -2.52
C LEU A 94 8.03 3.74 -1.22
N LYS A 95 8.15 2.51 -0.76
CA LYS A 95 9.01 2.18 0.37
C LYS A 95 10.46 2.42 -0.03
N ILE A 96 11.18 3.16 0.81
CA ILE A 96 12.60 3.46 0.62
C ILE A 96 13.43 2.81 1.71
N GLU A 97 14.67 2.50 1.39
CA GLU A 97 15.63 1.94 2.33
C GLU A 97 16.31 3.05 3.15
N GLU A 98 16.83 2.68 4.30
CA GLU A 98 17.49 3.61 5.22
C GLU A 98 18.63 4.41 4.58
N GLY A 99 19.37 3.81 3.63
CA GLY A 99 20.46 4.48 2.91
C GLY A 99 20.04 5.48 1.83
N GLN A 100 18.74 5.57 1.50
CA GLN A 100 18.22 6.47 0.45
C GLN A 100 17.86 7.83 1.04
N ASN A 101 18.86 8.62 1.45
CA ASN A 101 18.69 9.88 2.17
C ASN A 101 18.58 11.13 1.28
N HIS A 102 18.66 10.96 -0.04
CA HIS A 102 18.68 12.06 -1.01
C HIS A 102 17.30 12.60 -1.41
N VAL A 103 16.25 12.09 -0.77
CA VAL A 103 14.85 12.49 -1.01
C VAL A 103 14.14 12.77 0.32
N PRO A 104 13.08 13.58 0.32
CA PRO A 104 12.22 13.73 1.48
C PRO A 104 11.63 12.37 1.90
N ARG A 105 11.60 12.12 3.19
CA ARG A 105 11.09 10.87 3.75
C ARG A 105 9.85 11.13 4.59
N TYR A 106 8.81 10.36 4.32
CA TYR A 106 7.64 10.26 5.18
C TYR A 106 7.83 9.09 6.14
N GLU A 107 7.60 9.34 7.41
CA GLU A 107 7.72 8.34 8.46
C GLU A 107 6.38 7.65 8.68
N LYS A 108 6.30 6.38 8.27
CA LYS A 108 5.21 5.48 8.64
C LYS A 108 5.56 4.90 10.02
N LYS A 109 4.93 5.44 11.04
CA LYS A 109 5.32 5.21 12.44
C LYS A 109 5.18 3.77 12.89
N ALA A 110 6.09 3.35 13.76
CA ALA A 110 5.97 2.10 14.50
C ALA A 110 4.66 2.07 15.31
N GLY A 111 4.07 0.89 15.43
CA GLY A 111 2.85 0.71 16.20
C GLY A 111 2.05 -0.51 15.74
N LEU A 112 0.82 -0.56 16.23
CA LEU A 112 -0.12 -1.63 15.90
C LEU A 112 -0.84 -1.32 14.59
N TYR A 113 -0.89 -2.32 13.72
CA TYR A 113 -1.55 -2.26 12.43
C TYR A 113 -2.55 -3.40 12.28
N VAL A 114 -3.69 -3.11 11.68
CA VAL A 114 -4.62 -4.14 11.18
C VAL A 114 -4.24 -4.47 9.75
N ILE A 115 -4.14 -5.76 9.46
CA ILE A 115 -3.78 -6.28 8.15
C ILE A 115 -4.96 -7.06 7.59
N GLY A 116 -5.32 -6.81 6.34
CA GLY A 116 -6.26 -7.59 5.57
C GLY A 116 -5.85 -7.64 4.11
N TYR A 117 -6.45 -8.55 3.36
CA TYR A 117 -6.12 -8.76 1.95
C TYR A 117 -7.38 -8.71 1.10
N HIS A 118 -7.30 -7.97 0.01
CA HIS A 118 -8.34 -7.96 -1.01
C HIS A 118 -7.88 -8.79 -2.21
N ILE A 119 -8.69 -9.77 -2.60
CA ILE A 119 -8.44 -10.59 -3.78
C ILE A 119 -9.38 -10.13 -4.89
N GLY A 120 -8.82 -9.82 -6.05
CA GLY A 120 -9.56 -9.39 -7.22
C GLY A 120 -9.33 -7.92 -7.57
N GLU A 121 -10.23 -7.38 -8.40
CA GLU A 121 -10.14 -6.00 -8.88
C GLU A 121 -10.52 -4.97 -7.81
N GLU A 122 -10.00 -3.76 -7.98
CA GLU A 122 -10.20 -2.66 -7.02
C GLU A 122 -11.67 -2.23 -6.86
N ASP A 123 -12.50 -2.42 -7.87
CA ASP A 123 -13.92 -2.05 -7.83
C ASP A 123 -14.72 -2.80 -6.75
N THR A 124 -14.20 -3.95 -6.30
CA THR A 124 -14.81 -4.77 -5.24
C THR A 124 -14.16 -4.58 -3.87
N ILE A 125 -13.17 -3.70 -3.73
CA ILE A 125 -12.40 -3.54 -2.50
C ILE A 125 -13.24 -3.09 -1.29
N GLY A 126 -14.37 -2.42 -1.54
CA GLY A 126 -15.28 -1.99 -0.50
C GLY A 126 -15.78 -3.10 0.41
N LYS A 127 -16.02 -4.29 -0.14
CA LYS A 127 -16.43 -5.48 0.64
C LYS A 127 -15.35 -5.91 1.62
N THR A 128 -14.10 -5.83 1.21
CA THR A 128 -12.96 -6.16 2.07
C THR A 128 -12.79 -5.12 3.17
N TYR A 129 -12.93 -3.83 2.85
CA TYR A 129 -12.93 -2.78 3.88
C TYR A 129 -14.06 -2.95 4.89
N ASP A 130 -15.27 -3.34 4.47
CA ASP A 130 -16.37 -3.62 5.40
C ASP A 130 -16.00 -4.72 6.40
N GLN A 131 -15.37 -5.79 5.94
CA GLN A 131 -14.89 -6.87 6.81
C GLN A 131 -13.80 -6.40 7.77
N ILE A 132 -12.86 -5.60 7.30
CA ILE A 132 -11.77 -5.06 8.12
C ILE A 132 -12.34 -4.11 9.19
N LEU A 133 -13.25 -3.21 8.82
CA LEU A 133 -13.89 -2.28 9.75
C LEU A 133 -14.72 -3.02 10.80
N GLN A 134 -15.40 -4.10 10.42
CA GLN A 134 -16.13 -4.95 11.38
C GLN A 134 -15.17 -5.64 12.35
N TYR A 135 -14.05 -6.16 11.86
CA TYR A 135 -13.01 -6.72 12.71
C TYR A 135 -12.46 -5.67 13.69
N MET A 136 -12.18 -4.46 13.22
CA MET A 136 -11.71 -3.36 14.06
C MET A 136 -12.72 -3.02 15.15
N LYS A 137 -13.99 -2.90 14.79
CA LYS A 137 -15.08 -2.64 15.76
C LYS A 137 -15.15 -3.72 16.83
N ASN A 138 -15.08 -4.99 16.45
CA ASN A 138 -15.15 -6.12 17.39
C ASN A 138 -13.94 -6.18 18.32
N ASN A 139 -12.83 -5.59 17.95
CA ASN A 139 -11.59 -5.56 18.75
C ASN A 139 -11.30 -4.19 19.39
N HIS A 140 -12.27 -3.27 19.39
CA HIS A 140 -12.13 -1.92 19.94
C HIS A 140 -10.95 -1.13 19.36
N LEU A 141 -10.78 -1.20 18.03
CA LEU A 141 -9.71 -0.53 17.31
C LEU A 141 -10.25 0.61 16.46
N GLU A 142 -9.54 1.72 16.44
CA GLU A 142 -9.83 2.86 15.55
C GLU A 142 -8.65 3.15 14.61
N ILE A 143 -8.98 3.55 13.38
CA ILE A 143 -7.98 4.00 12.42
C ILE A 143 -7.36 5.34 12.86
N GLN A 144 -6.05 5.49 12.69
CA GLN A 144 -5.35 6.75 12.95
C GLN A 144 -5.61 7.76 11.83
N ASP A 145 -4.81 7.75 10.76
CA ASP A 145 -4.88 8.76 9.69
C ASP A 145 -5.06 8.19 8.28
N PHE A 146 -4.27 7.20 7.89
CA PHE A 146 -4.30 6.60 6.56
C PHE A 146 -4.41 5.09 6.60
N ALA A 147 -5.16 4.52 5.63
CA ALA A 147 -4.98 3.14 5.21
C ALA A 147 -3.92 3.11 4.10
N TYR A 148 -3.02 2.14 4.16
CA TYR A 148 -1.99 1.89 3.15
C TYR A 148 -2.39 0.67 2.33
N GLU A 149 -2.43 0.81 1.02
CA GLU A 149 -2.69 -0.29 0.10
C GLU A 149 -1.40 -0.66 -0.63
N GLU A 150 -1.00 -1.91 -0.51
CA GLU A 150 0.17 -2.48 -1.20
C GLU A 150 -0.31 -3.49 -2.23
N PHE A 151 0.07 -3.30 -3.50
CA PHE A 151 -0.32 -4.18 -4.60
C PHE A 151 0.67 -5.35 -4.69
N ILE A 152 0.46 -6.39 -3.88
CA ILE A 152 1.44 -7.49 -3.73
C ILE A 152 1.40 -8.51 -4.88
N LEU A 153 0.23 -8.72 -5.51
CA LEU A 153 0.10 -9.46 -6.76
C LEU A 153 -0.69 -8.60 -7.75
N ASP A 154 -0.04 -8.17 -8.77
CA ASP A 154 -0.56 -7.26 -9.80
C ASP A 154 -0.38 -7.83 -11.22
N SER A 155 -0.60 -7.02 -12.24
CA SER A 155 -0.47 -7.41 -13.65
C SER A 155 0.94 -7.89 -14.06
N ILE A 156 1.95 -7.62 -13.25
CA ILE A 156 3.32 -8.11 -13.48
C ILE A 156 3.49 -9.53 -12.95
N SER A 157 2.80 -9.84 -11.86
CA SER A 157 2.96 -11.09 -11.11
C SER A 157 2.00 -12.19 -11.56
N VAL A 158 0.80 -11.83 -12.03
CA VAL A 158 -0.28 -12.77 -12.39
C VAL A 158 -0.96 -12.36 -13.69
N THR A 159 -1.54 -13.34 -14.39
CA THR A 159 -2.14 -13.15 -15.72
C THR A 159 -3.62 -12.78 -15.70
N HIS A 160 -4.31 -13.00 -14.58
CA HIS A 160 -5.75 -12.74 -14.44
C HIS A 160 -6.02 -11.75 -13.30
N THR A 161 -6.92 -10.79 -13.52
CA THR A 161 -7.28 -9.75 -12.55
C THR A 161 -7.95 -10.30 -11.30
N ASP A 162 -8.63 -11.44 -11.40
CA ASP A 162 -9.21 -12.15 -10.25
C ASP A 162 -8.17 -12.76 -9.30
N ALA A 163 -6.91 -12.85 -9.74
CA ALA A 163 -5.79 -13.26 -8.93
C ALA A 163 -4.98 -12.08 -8.35
N TYR A 164 -5.37 -10.84 -8.59
CA TYR A 164 -4.75 -9.67 -7.96
C TYR A 164 -4.95 -9.71 -6.46
N VAL A 165 -3.92 -9.33 -5.71
CA VAL A 165 -4.00 -9.22 -4.25
C VAL A 165 -3.48 -7.87 -3.82
N THR A 166 -4.33 -7.15 -3.10
CA THR A 166 -3.98 -5.89 -2.43
C THR A 166 -3.92 -6.13 -0.94
N LYS A 167 -2.77 -5.86 -0.35
CA LYS A 167 -2.60 -5.86 1.10
C LYS A 167 -3.04 -4.52 1.66
N ILE A 168 -3.97 -4.54 2.59
CA ILE A 168 -4.48 -3.35 3.29
C ILE A 168 -3.87 -3.31 4.68
N VAL A 169 -3.21 -2.20 5.00
CA VAL A 169 -2.44 -2.00 6.24
C VAL A 169 -2.94 -0.72 6.90
N ILE A 170 -3.56 -0.84 8.08
CA ILE A 170 -4.21 0.28 8.75
C ILE A 170 -3.61 0.49 10.12
N PRO A 171 -2.95 1.65 10.38
CA PRO A 171 -2.49 2.01 11.73
C PRO A 171 -3.69 2.26 12.64
N VAL A 172 -3.67 1.66 13.82
CA VAL A 172 -4.79 1.71 14.75
C VAL A 172 -4.32 2.04 16.17
N TYR A 173 -5.27 2.49 16.97
CA TYR A 173 -5.13 2.56 18.42
C TYR A 173 -6.31 1.85 19.09
N LYS A 174 -6.07 1.34 20.30
CA LYS A 174 -7.14 0.76 21.16
C LYS A 174 -7.85 1.85 21.95
N HIS A 175 -9.16 1.71 22.06
CA HIS A 175 -9.94 2.44 23.03
C HIS A 175 -9.74 1.90 24.44
#